data_a51a7479ba88a344974c4ea516aeeb59
#
_entry.id   a51a7479ba88a344974c4ea516aeeb59
#
_cell.length_a   1.000
_cell.length_b   1.000
_cell.length_c   1.000
_cell.angle_alpha   90.00
_cell.angle_beta   90.00
_cell.angle_gamma   90.00
#
_symmetry.space_group_name_H-M   'P 1'
#
loop_
_entity.id
_entity.type
_entity.pdbx_description
1 polymer ?
#
loop_
_entity_poly.entity_id
_entity_poly.type
_entity_poly.pdbx_seq_one_letter_code
_entity_poly.pdbx_strand_id
1 'polypeptide(L)'
;MRAEIKLTDVKDIRDLHEYINAELRLRRVAPTLEALQAALEMPKTEAEIEFTDYGKISDALLDYVNKMIEMIVIVGEKNPNVQVMITM
;
A
#
# COMPACT_ATOMS: atom_id res chain seq x y z
N MET A 1 -4.87 -11.79 1.32
CA MET A 1 -3.46 -11.73 0.95
C MET A 1 -2.73 -10.73 1.82
N ARG A 2 -1.48 -11.00 2.12
CA ARG A 2 -0.67 -10.12 2.96
C ARG A 2 0.51 -9.59 2.17
N ALA A 3 0.72 -8.28 2.23
CA ALA A 3 1.89 -7.63 1.66
C ALA A 3 2.71 -6.99 2.77
N GLU A 4 3.97 -7.38 2.87
CA GLU A 4 4.91 -6.76 3.80
C GLU A 4 5.87 -5.90 2.98
N ILE A 5 5.76 -4.60 3.16
CA ILE A 5 6.51 -3.62 2.37
C ILE A 5 7.61 -3.03 3.24
N LYS A 6 8.83 -3.43 2.99
CA LYS A 6 9.99 -2.87 3.68
C LYS A 6 10.37 -1.56 3.02
N LEU A 7 9.99 -0.46 3.65
CA LEU A 7 10.13 0.86 3.05
C LEU A 7 11.59 1.25 2.76
N THR A 8 12.54 0.72 3.48
CA THR A 8 13.96 0.97 3.20
C THR A 8 14.44 0.34 1.90
N ASP A 9 13.69 -0.62 1.34
CA ASP A 9 14.00 -1.23 0.05
C ASP A 9 13.36 -0.48 -1.12
N VAL A 10 12.54 0.53 -0.83
CA VAL A 10 11.82 1.32 -1.84
C VAL A 10 12.65 2.54 -2.22
N LYS A 11 12.93 2.69 -3.51
CA LYS A 11 13.75 3.79 -4.02
C LYS A 11 12.94 5.03 -4.38
N ASP A 12 11.75 4.82 -4.95
CA ASP A 12 10.90 5.89 -5.42
C ASP A 12 9.42 5.44 -5.42
N ILE A 13 8.54 6.33 -5.85
CA ILE A 13 7.09 6.07 -5.89
C ILE A 13 6.75 4.91 -6.81
N ARG A 14 7.39 4.84 -7.97
CA ARG A 14 7.17 3.75 -8.93
C ARG A 14 7.56 2.40 -8.33
N ASP A 15 8.72 2.35 -7.69
CA ASP A 15 9.23 1.15 -7.04
C ASP A 15 8.27 0.69 -5.94
N LEU A 16 7.71 1.65 -5.17
CA LEU A 16 6.73 1.36 -4.14
C LEU A 16 5.50 0.65 -4.72
N HIS A 17 4.94 1.17 -5.81
CA HIS A 17 3.78 0.57 -6.45
C HIS A 17 4.11 -0.82 -7.02
N GLU A 18 5.25 -0.97 -7.65
CA GLU A 18 5.69 -2.27 -8.17
C GLU A 18 5.82 -3.30 -7.06
N TYR A 19 6.38 -2.91 -5.91
CA TYR A 19 6.53 -3.76 -4.76
C TYR A 19 5.16 -4.23 -4.24
N ILE A 20 4.23 -3.28 -4.06
CA ILE A 20 2.88 -3.59 -3.58
C ILE A 20 2.15 -4.51 -4.56
N ASN A 21 2.23 -4.23 -5.85
CA ASN A 21 1.59 -5.05 -6.88
C ASN A 21 2.11 -6.49 -6.85
N ALA A 22 3.43 -6.66 -6.70
CA ALA A 22 4.04 -7.97 -6.64
C ALA A 22 3.61 -8.74 -5.39
N GLU A 23 3.60 -8.07 -4.23
CA GLU A 23 3.26 -8.73 -2.97
C GLU A 23 1.77 -9.08 -2.87
N LEU A 24 0.90 -8.22 -3.38
CA LEU A 24 -0.54 -8.48 -3.40
C LEU A 24 -0.96 -9.36 -4.57
N ARG A 25 -0.07 -9.62 -5.52
CA ARG A 25 -0.35 -10.41 -6.74
C ARG A 25 -1.57 -9.89 -7.49
N LEU A 26 -1.62 -8.58 -7.66
CA LEU A 26 -2.73 -7.95 -8.37
C LEU A 26 -2.75 -8.39 -9.83
N ARG A 27 -3.94 -8.67 -10.36
CA ARG A 27 -4.10 -9.07 -11.76
C ARG A 27 -3.72 -7.98 -12.73
N ARG A 28 -3.97 -6.72 -12.35
CA ARG A 28 -3.61 -5.55 -13.14
C ARG A 28 -2.65 -4.69 -12.33
N VAL A 29 -1.65 -4.16 -13.00
CA VAL A 29 -0.73 -3.24 -12.39
C VAL A 29 -1.48 -1.99 -11.94
N ALA A 30 -1.30 -1.61 -10.69
CA ALA A 30 -1.90 -0.41 -10.11
C ALA A 30 -0.78 0.61 -9.86
N PRO A 31 -0.42 1.43 -10.88
CA PRO A 31 0.75 2.32 -10.79
C PRO A 31 0.47 3.66 -10.09
N THR A 32 -0.78 3.92 -9.72
CA THR A 32 -1.18 5.17 -9.08
C THR A 32 -2.03 4.89 -7.84
N LEU A 33 -2.22 5.91 -7.01
CA LEU A 33 -3.09 5.78 -5.83
C LEU A 33 -4.52 5.45 -6.24
N GLU A 34 -5.02 6.09 -7.29
CA GLU A 34 -6.39 5.86 -7.78
C GLU A 34 -6.57 4.43 -8.28
N ALA A 35 -5.59 3.92 -9.03
CA ALA A 35 -5.64 2.55 -9.53
C ALA A 35 -5.57 1.53 -8.39
N LEU A 36 -4.71 1.77 -7.40
CA LEU A 36 -4.59 0.92 -6.22
C LEU A 36 -5.88 0.95 -5.41
N GLN A 37 -6.44 2.14 -5.21
CA GLN A 37 -7.71 2.29 -4.51
C GLN A 37 -8.82 1.49 -5.20
N ALA A 38 -8.93 1.60 -6.52
CA ALA A 38 -9.92 0.85 -7.29
C ALA A 38 -9.74 -0.66 -7.11
N ALA A 39 -8.50 -1.14 -7.12
CA ALA A 39 -8.21 -2.56 -6.92
C ALA A 39 -8.63 -3.03 -5.52
N LEU A 40 -8.37 -2.22 -4.50
CA LEU A 40 -8.70 -2.56 -3.11
C LEU A 40 -10.21 -2.43 -2.81
N GLU A 41 -10.92 -1.59 -3.55
CA GLU A 41 -12.37 -1.41 -3.39
C GLU A 41 -13.19 -2.50 -4.07
N MET A 42 -12.57 -3.34 -4.89
CA MET A 42 -13.30 -4.41 -5.58
C MET A 42 -13.92 -5.38 -4.57
N PRO A 43 -15.16 -5.85 -4.82
CA PRO A 43 -15.81 -6.84 -3.95
C PRO A 43 -14.92 -8.07 -3.76
N LYS A 44 -14.90 -8.61 -2.55
CA LYS A 44 -14.13 -9.80 -2.17
C LYS A 44 -12.62 -9.60 -2.14
N THR A 45 -12.13 -8.39 -2.25
CA THR A 45 -10.70 -8.12 -2.05
C THR A 45 -10.34 -8.29 -0.59
N GLU A 46 -9.32 -9.10 -0.31
CA GLU A 46 -8.76 -9.26 1.02
C GLU A 46 -7.28 -8.86 0.94
N ALA A 47 -6.91 -7.87 1.71
CA ALA A 47 -5.53 -7.37 1.69
C ALA A 47 -5.12 -6.86 3.06
N GLU A 48 -4.00 -7.35 3.54
CA GLU A 48 -3.33 -6.81 4.72
C GLU A 48 -2.01 -6.24 4.24
N ILE A 49 -1.83 -4.93 4.39
CA ILE A 49 -0.62 -4.26 3.94
C ILE A 49 0.12 -3.74 5.15
N GLU A 50 1.33 -4.22 5.35
CA GLU A 50 2.20 -3.76 6.43
C GLU A 50 3.36 -2.98 5.87
N PHE A 51 3.53 -1.74 6.34
CA PHE A 51 4.69 -0.92 6.01
C PHE A 51 5.68 -1.00 7.16
N THR A 52 6.85 -1.57 6.92
CA THR A 52 7.91 -1.68 7.92
C THR A 52 8.98 -0.61 7.67
N ASP A 53 9.77 -0.30 8.69
CA ASP A 53 10.82 0.74 8.64
C ASP A 53 10.26 2.13 8.31
N TYR A 54 9.04 2.40 8.73
CA TYR A 54 8.36 3.67 8.45
C TYR A 54 9.17 4.88 8.95
N GLY A 55 9.81 4.77 10.08
CA GLY A 55 10.60 5.87 10.65
C GLY A 55 11.94 6.12 9.97
N LYS A 56 12.31 5.30 8.97
CA LYS A 56 13.63 5.37 8.32
C LYS A 56 13.59 5.90 6.89
N ILE A 57 12.42 6.29 6.40
CA ILE A 57 12.27 6.73 5.00
C ILE A 57 12.52 8.23 4.85
N SER A 58 12.85 8.64 3.63
CA SER A 58 13.08 10.05 3.30
C SER A 58 11.79 10.86 3.39
N ASP A 59 11.90 12.16 3.64
CA ASP A 59 10.74 13.05 3.72
C ASP A 59 9.95 13.08 2.41
N ALA A 60 10.64 13.00 1.27
CA ALA A 60 10.00 12.99 -0.03
C ALA A 60 9.08 11.77 -0.22
N LEU A 61 9.52 10.61 0.23
CA LEU A 61 8.73 9.39 0.14
C LEU A 61 7.66 9.35 1.24
N LEU A 62 7.96 9.89 2.41
CA LEU A 62 7.07 9.90 3.56
C LEU A 62 5.71 10.53 3.24
N ASP A 63 5.70 11.67 2.56
CA ASP A 63 4.47 12.37 2.21
C ASP A 63 3.57 11.48 1.35
N TYR A 64 4.13 10.84 0.36
CA TYR A 64 3.39 9.94 -0.52
C TYR A 64 2.89 8.70 0.21
N VAL A 65 3.75 8.10 1.04
CA VAL A 65 3.37 6.93 1.84
C VAL A 65 2.21 7.27 2.77
N ASN A 66 2.23 8.45 3.39
CA ASN A 66 1.13 8.89 4.25
C ASN A 66 -0.18 9.02 3.49
N LYS A 67 -0.15 9.54 2.26
CA LYS A 67 -1.35 9.60 1.41
C LYS A 67 -1.87 8.22 1.07
N MET A 68 -0.97 7.29 0.79
CA MET A 68 -1.34 5.91 0.52
C MET A 68 -1.97 5.25 1.74
N ILE A 69 -1.40 5.45 2.93
CA ILE A 69 -1.94 4.91 4.18
C ILE A 69 -3.35 5.45 4.43
N GLU A 70 -3.56 6.77 4.27
CA GLU A 70 -4.88 7.37 4.44
C GLU A 70 -5.89 6.75 3.48
N MET A 71 -5.50 6.55 2.22
CA MET A 71 -6.37 5.93 1.22
C MET A 71 -6.76 4.51 1.65
N ILE A 72 -5.79 3.72 2.11
CA ILE A 72 -6.05 2.33 2.52
C ILE A 72 -6.97 2.30 3.75
N VAL A 73 -6.78 3.22 4.70
CA VAL A 73 -7.66 3.32 5.88
C VAL A 73 -9.10 3.62 5.45
N ILE A 74 -9.29 4.54 4.51
CA ILE A 74 -10.61 4.89 4.00
C ILE A 74 -11.26 3.69 3.32
N VAL A 75 -10.51 2.96 2.51
CA VAL A 75 -11.00 1.73 1.87
C VAL A 75 -11.39 0.70 2.94
N GLY A 76 -10.58 0.57 3.98
CA GLY A 76 -10.83 -0.35 5.09
C GLY A 76 -12.11 -0.06 5.86
N GLU A 77 -12.54 1.20 5.90
CA GLU A 77 -13.81 1.56 6.52
C GLU A 77 -15.00 0.98 5.76
N LYS A 78 -14.87 0.84 4.44
CA LYS A 78 -15.92 0.29 3.58
C LYS A 78 -15.76 -1.21 3.37
N ASN A 79 -14.52 -1.70 3.39
CA ASN A 79 -14.20 -3.12 3.21
C ASN A 79 -13.32 -3.58 4.37
N PRO A 80 -13.90 -4.23 5.40
CA PRO A 80 -13.14 -4.62 6.58
C PRO A 80 -12.07 -5.69 6.33
N ASN A 81 -12.05 -6.28 5.13
CA ASN A 81 -11.02 -7.24 4.74
C ASN A 81 -9.75 -6.56 4.23
N VAL A 82 -9.77 -5.23 4.13
CA VAL A 82 -8.59 -4.45 3.76
C VAL A 82 -8.06 -3.75 5.02
N GLN A 83 -6.81 -4.02 5.37
CA GLN A 83 -6.20 -3.47 6.58
C GLN A 83 -4.79 -2.97 6.27
N VAL A 84 -4.37 -1.97 7.02
CA VAL A 84 -3.01 -1.44 6.93
C VAL A 84 -2.38 -1.44 8.33
N MET A 85 -1.10 -1.80 8.39
CA MET A 85 -0.31 -1.78 9.62
C MET A 85 0.98 -1.02 9.36
N ILE A 86 1.48 -0.34 10.39
CA ILE A 86 2.70 0.45 10.30
C ILE A 86 3.63 0.00 11.41
N THR A 87 4.85 -0.34 11.05
CA THR A 87 5.90 -0.71 11.99
C THR A 87 7.08 0.24 11.83
N MET A 88 7.50 0.85 12.90
CA MET A 88 8.64 1.77 12.89
C MET A 88 9.95 1.04 12.78
#